data_56e40b0b1a5119204f33fe81ce0dd01b
#
_entry.id   56e40b0b1a5119204f33fe81ce0dd01b
#
_cell.length_a   1.000
_cell.length_b   1.000
_cell.length_c   1.000
_cell.angle_alpha   90.00
_cell.angle_beta   90.00
_cell.angle_gamma   90.00
#
_symmetry.space_group_name_H-M   'P 1'
#
loop_
_entity.id
_entity.type
_entity.pdbx_description
1 polymer ?
#
loop_
_entity_poly.entity_id
_entity_poly.type
_entity_poly.pdbx_seq_one_letter_code
_entity_poly.pdbx_strand_id
1 'polypeptide(L)'
;MTPDLGAAIEKLGFGTIWIGGSPRADLLVAEKLLDATERITVATGIVNVWSSPATEVAESYHRLEAKHPGRFLLGIGIGHPEATGDYSKPYATLVSYLDELDAAQVPESRRVLAALGPKVLKLSADRAAGAHPYLTTPEHTAEAREILGPSKILAPEHKVVLETDPGKARAIGRPAVANPYLHLRNYTTNLERLGFAPDEIANDGNDRVIDALVAYGTARSIADRLREHIAAGADHVAIQALPADGDPIATYEALAAELFR
;
A
#
# COMPACT_ATOMS: atom_id res chain seq x y z
N MET A 1 12.09 -4.38 -7.02
CA MET A 1 11.14 -4.92 -8.04
C MET A 1 11.80 -4.87 -9.39
N THR A 2 11.94 -6.02 -10.09
CA THR A 2 12.56 -6.13 -11.42
C THR A 2 11.49 -6.37 -12.48
N PRO A 3 11.76 -6.08 -13.78
CA PRO A 3 10.86 -6.40 -14.88
C PRO A 3 10.48 -7.88 -14.94
N ASP A 4 11.44 -8.79 -14.75
CA ASP A 4 11.21 -10.25 -14.78
C ASP A 4 10.26 -10.70 -13.65
N LEU A 5 10.42 -10.14 -12.44
CA LEU A 5 9.51 -10.41 -11.34
C LEU A 5 8.10 -9.86 -11.64
N GLY A 6 8.01 -8.67 -12.26
CA GLY A 6 6.72 -8.12 -12.70
C GLY A 6 5.99 -9.03 -13.68
N ALA A 7 6.70 -9.54 -14.69
CA ALA A 7 6.15 -10.48 -15.66
C ALA A 7 5.74 -11.82 -15.01
N ALA A 8 6.50 -12.30 -14.04
CA ALA A 8 6.15 -13.51 -13.29
C ALA A 8 4.88 -13.31 -12.46
N ILE A 9 4.75 -12.18 -11.75
CA ILE A 9 3.55 -11.82 -10.97
C ILE A 9 2.31 -11.74 -11.87
N GLU A 10 2.44 -11.13 -13.06
CA GLU A 10 1.33 -11.07 -14.02
C GLU A 10 0.89 -12.47 -14.47
N LYS A 11 1.85 -13.36 -14.78
CA LYS A 11 1.56 -14.76 -15.17
C LYS A 11 0.84 -15.55 -14.08
N LEU A 12 1.06 -15.23 -12.82
CA LEU A 12 0.37 -15.84 -11.69
C LEU A 12 -1.08 -15.35 -11.53
N GLY A 13 -1.50 -14.31 -12.27
CA GLY A 13 -2.88 -13.83 -12.27
C GLY A 13 -3.14 -12.64 -11.34
N PHE A 14 -2.10 -12.06 -10.72
CA PHE A 14 -2.27 -10.83 -9.93
C PHE A 14 -2.66 -9.65 -10.82
N GLY A 15 -3.56 -8.80 -10.33
CA GLY A 15 -4.12 -7.69 -11.10
C GLY A 15 -3.33 -6.38 -11.01
N THR A 16 -2.51 -6.21 -9.95
CA THR A 16 -1.78 -4.96 -9.72
C THR A 16 -0.43 -5.20 -9.05
N ILE A 17 0.58 -4.47 -9.47
CA ILE A 17 1.88 -4.36 -8.79
C ILE A 17 1.95 -3.00 -8.10
N TRP A 18 2.16 -3.00 -6.78
CA TRP A 18 2.39 -1.80 -5.99
C TRP A 18 3.89 -1.58 -5.75
N ILE A 19 4.43 -0.46 -6.24
CA ILE A 19 5.84 -0.10 -6.06
C ILE A 19 5.99 0.62 -4.73
N GLY A 20 6.51 -0.06 -3.72
CA GLY A 20 6.81 0.53 -2.41
C GLY A 20 8.07 1.40 -2.38
N GLY A 21 8.36 2.00 -1.22
CA GLY A 21 9.62 2.68 -0.96
C GLY A 21 9.77 4.07 -1.58
N SER A 22 8.68 4.77 -1.82
CA SER A 22 8.65 6.15 -2.33
C SER A 22 9.46 6.32 -3.63
N PRO A 23 8.98 5.77 -4.76
CA PRO A 23 9.66 5.91 -6.04
C PRO A 23 9.83 7.38 -6.44
N ARG A 24 10.87 7.66 -7.23
CA ARG A 24 11.20 9.00 -7.69
C ARG A 24 10.12 9.56 -8.63
N ALA A 25 10.07 10.89 -8.76
CA ALA A 25 9.13 11.60 -9.64
C ALA A 25 9.22 11.18 -11.12
N ASP A 26 10.37 10.68 -11.56
CA ASP A 26 10.60 10.21 -12.94
C ASP A 26 9.82 8.93 -13.30
N LEU A 27 9.29 8.19 -12.30
CA LEU A 27 8.50 6.97 -12.43
C LEU A 27 9.13 5.88 -13.35
N LEU A 28 10.45 5.88 -13.51
CA LEU A 28 11.15 4.94 -14.41
C LEU A 28 10.99 3.48 -13.99
N VAL A 29 10.82 3.21 -12.69
CA VAL A 29 10.55 1.84 -12.22
C VAL A 29 9.18 1.37 -12.69
N ALA A 30 8.17 2.25 -12.63
CA ALA A 30 6.83 1.95 -13.14
C ALA A 30 6.86 1.71 -14.66
N GLU A 31 7.57 2.54 -15.42
CA GLU A 31 7.71 2.38 -16.86
C GLU A 31 8.31 1.04 -17.24
N LYS A 32 9.42 0.64 -16.60
CA LYS A 32 10.07 -0.67 -16.85
C LYS A 32 9.16 -1.86 -16.55
N LEU A 33 8.31 -1.75 -15.53
CA LEU A 33 7.34 -2.80 -15.20
C LEU A 33 6.22 -2.85 -16.23
N LEU A 34 5.70 -1.70 -16.65
CA LEU A 34 4.68 -1.59 -17.69
C LEU A 34 5.19 -2.11 -19.03
N ASP A 35 6.45 -1.84 -19.39
CA ASP A 35 7.10 -2.35 -20.60
C ASP A 35 7.26 -3.87 -20.60
N ALA A 36 7.44 -4.48 -19.44
CA ALA A 36 7.66 -5.92 -19.28
C ALA A 36 6.38 -6.73 -19.08
N THR A 37 5.21 -6.08 -19.06
CA THR A 37 3.92 -6.70 -18.77
C THR A 37 2.86 -6.23 -19.76
N GLU A 38 1.77 -6.99 -19.93
CA GLU A 38 0.76 -6.71 -20.95
C GLU A 38 -0.55 -6.14 -20.41
N ARG A 39 -0.99 -6.58 -19.22
CA ARG A 39 -2.34 -6.32 -18.68
C ARG A 39 -2.35 -5.78 -17.27
N ILE A 40 -1.35 -6.17 -16.46
CA ILE A 40 -1.31 -5.82 -15.04
C ILE A 40 -1.24 -4.29 -14.86
N THR A 41 -1.96 -3.78 -13.87
CA THR A 41 -1.84 -2.39 -13.45
C THR A 41 -0.56 -2.21 -12.63
N VAL A 42 0.15 -1.13 -12.82
CA VAL A 42 1.27 -0.73 -11.97
C VAL A 42 0.87 0.50 -11.16
N ALA A 43 1.04 0.43 -9.85
CA ALA A 43 0.70 1.50 -8.94
C ALA A 43 1.90 1.92 -8.09
N THR A 44 1.98 3.17 -7.67
CA THR A 44 2.96 3.62 -6.69
C THR A 44 2.39 3.52 -5.27
N GLY A 45 3.16 2.99 -4.35
CA GLY A 45 2.79 2.88 -2.93
C GLY A 45 3.89 3.43 -2.01
N ILE A 46 4.15 4.73 -2.05
CA ILE A 46 3.52 5.89 -2.70
C ILE A 46 4.58 6.89 -3.21
N VAL A 47 4.24 7.74 -4.17
CA VAL A 47 5.04 8.93 -4.43
C VAL A 47 4.91 9.88 -3.24
N ASN A 48 6.06 10.31 -2.69
CA ASN A 48 6.09 11.18 -1.53
C ASN A 48 6.07 12.66 -1.98
N VAL A 49 5.06 13.41 -1.54
CA VAL A 49 4.84 14.81 -1.94
C VAL A 49 6.00 15.75 -1.61
N TRP A 50 6.81 15.43 -0.59
CA TRP A 50 7.94 16.26 -0.18
C TRP A 50 9.18 16.11 -1.07
N SER A 51 9.38 14.94 -1.64
CA SER A 51 10.55 14.60 -2.45
C SER A 51 10.29 14.53 -3.94
N SER A 52 9.03 14.63 -4.37
CA SER A 52 8.61 14.45 -5.76
C SER A 52 7.66 15.59 -6.16
N PRO A 53 8.15 16.65 -6.82
CA PRO A 53 7.33 17.78 -7.25
C PRO A 53 6.16 17.33 -8.13
N ALA A 54 4.96 17.88 -7.92
CA ALA A 54 3.74 17.49 -8.62
C ALA A 54 3.86 17.67 -10.15
N THR A 55 4.57 18.69 -10.59
CA THR A 55 4.80 18.96 -12.02
C THR A 55 5.60 17.85 -12.69
N GLU A 56 6.71 17.39 -12.06
CA GLU A 56 7.54 16.30 -12.59
C GLU A 56 6.78 14.96 -12.58
N VAL A 57 5.99 14.74 -11.54
CA VAL A 57 5.14 13.53 -11.43
C VAL A 57 4.04 13.53 -12.50
N ALA A 58 3.42 14.69 -12.77
CA ALA A 58 2.41 14.83 -13.81
C ALA A 58 2.99 14.60 -15.22
N GLU A 59 4.18 15.13 -15.51
CA GLU A 59 4.88 14.87 -16.78
C GLU A 59 5.15 13.38 -16.96
N SER A 60 5.64 12.73 -15.90
CA SER A 60 5.89 11.29 -15.90
C SER A 60 4.61 10.47 -16.03
N TYR A 61 3.51 10.88 -15.35
CA TYR A 61 2.20 10.26 -15.50
C TYR A 61 1.72 10.31 -16.96
N HIS A 62 1.77 11.47 -17.60
CA HIS A 62 1.32 11.64 -18.99
C HIS A 62 2.17 10.83 -19.97
N ARG A 63 3.48 10.73 -19.74
CA ARG A 63 4.37 9.85 -20.51
C ARG A 63 3.95 8.39 -20.40
N LEU A 64 3.67 7.91 -19.19
CA LEU A 64 3.23 6.53 -18.95
C LEU A 64 1.85 6.27 -19.56
N GLU A 65 0.91 7.19 -19.39
CA GLU A 65 -0.45 7.05 -19.93
C GLU A 65 -0.46 7.04 -21.46
N ALA A 66 0.39 7.84 -22.12
CA ALA A 66 0.54 7.84 -23.56
C ALA A 66 1.09 6.52 -24.11
N LYS A 67 1.99 5.86 -23.36
CA LYS A 67 2.64 4.60 -23.77
C LYS A 67 1.83 3.36 -23.35
N HIS A 68 1.19 3.41 -22.19
CA HIS A 68 0.46 2.30 -21.56
C HIS A 68 -0.91 2.75 -21.05
N PRO A 69 -1.86 3.10 -21.94
CA PRO A 69 -3.13 3.69 -21.58
C PRO A 69 -3.90 2.88 -20.53
N GLY A 70 -4.29 3.55 -19.43
CA GLY A 70 -5.12 2.95 -18.39
C GLY A 70 -4.44 1.94 -17.47
N ARG A 71 -3.13 1.72 -17.59
CA ARG A 71 -2.40 0.71 -16.82
C ARG A 71 -1.60 1.27 -15.65
N PHE A 72 -1.55 2.59 -15.47
CA PHE A 72 -0.86 3.21 -14.35
C PHE A 72 -1.82 3.86 -13.37
N LEU A 73 -1.58 3.65 -12.07
CA LEU A 73 -2.33 4.25 -10.96
C LEU A 73 -1.34 5.00 -10.05
N LEU A 74 -1.53 6.31 -9.93
CA LEU A 74 -0.65 7.17 -9.14
C LEU A 74 -1.07 7.14 -7.67
N GLY A 75 -0.32 6.41 -6.84
CA GLY A 75 -0.46 6.45 -5.38
C GLY A 75 0.38 7.59 -4.79
N ILE A 76 -0.24 8.42 -3.96
CA ILE A 76 0.32 9.65 -3.41
C ILE A 76 0.25 9.61 -1.89
N GLY A 77 1.29 10.08 -1.22
CA GLY A 77 1.30 10.15 0.24
C GLY A 77 2.17 11.26 0.78
N ILE A 78 1.86 11.61 2.03
CA ILE A 78 2.54 12.72 2.73
C ILE A 78 3.81 12.26 3.47
N GLY A 79 4.10 10.95 3.48
CA GLY A 79 5.22 10.42 4.27
C GLY A 79 5.03 10.61 5.78
N HIS A 80 6.15 10.74 6.49
CA HIS A 80 6.17 10.79 7.95
C HIS A 80 7.07 11.93 8.42
N PRO A 81 6.69 12.65 9.52
CA PRO A 81 7.49 13.75 10.06
C PRO A 81 8.90 13.31 10.48
N GLU A 82 9.02 12.08 10.98
CA GLU A 82 10.29 11.50 11.42
C GLU A 82 11.28 11.26 10.27
N ALA A 83 10.77 11.18 9.03
CA ALA A 83 11.58 10.97 7.82
C ALA A 83 11.70 12.23 6.93
N THR A 84 11.12 13.35 7.35
CA THR A 84 11.01 14.56 6.52
C THR A 84 11.47 15.79 7.31
N GLY A 85 12.48 16.51 6.82
CA GLY A 85 13.09 17.65 7.54
C GLY A 85 12.15 18.85 7.74
N ASP A 86 11.30 19.16 6.77
CA ASP A 86 10.27 20.22 6.87
C ASP A 86 8.88 19.61 6.64
N TYR A 87 8.28 19.13 7.72
CA TYR A 87 6.95 18.53 7.72
C TYR A 87 5.92 19.51 8.26
N SER A 88 5.77 20.65 7.58
CA SER A 88 4.84 21.68 8.01
C SER A 88 3.48 21.53 7.31
N LYS A 89 2.38 21.62 8.09
CA LYS A 89 1.01 21.59 7.56
C LYS A 89 0.71 20.44 6.59
N PRO A 90 1.00 19.16 6.94
CA PRO A 90 0.98 18.03 5.99
C PRO A 90 -0.33 17.89 5.22
N TYR A 91 -1.47 18.11 5.85
CA TYR A 91 -2.75 18.04 5.16
C TYR A 91 -2.92 19.14 4.10
N ALA A 92 -2.53 20.37 4.41
CA ALA A 92 -2.61 21.48 3.45
C ALA A 92 -1.64 21.26 2.28
N THR A 93 -0.44 20.74 2.55
CA THR A 93 0.53 20.37 1.51
C THR A 93 -0.04 19.28 0.59
N LEU A 94 -0.69 18.25 1.15
CA LEU A 94 -1.32 17.22 0.34
C LEU A 94 -2.45 17.79 -0.54
N VAL A 95 -3.27 18.71 0.00
CA VAL A 95 -4.32 19.39 -0.78
C VAL A 95 -3.70 20.22 -1.90
N SER A 96 -2.69 21.04 -1.60
CA SER A 96 -1.98 21.85 -2.63
C SER A 96 -1.38 20.98 -3.73
N TYR A 97 -0.80 19.85 -3.35
CA TYR A 97 -0.25 18.89 -4.31
C TYR A 97 -1.32 18.32 -5.26
N LEU A 98 -2.52 18.04 -4.72
CA LEU A 98 -3.65 17.60 -5.54
C LEU A 98 -4.15 18.71 -6.46
N ASP A 99 -4.14 19.98 -6.01
CA ASP A 99 -4.52 21.12 -6.85
C ASP A 99 -3.52 21.32 -8.02
N GLU A 100 -2.23 21.08 -7.78
CA GLU A 100 -1.22 21.10 -8.85
C GLU A 100 -1.42 19.96 -9.86
N LEU A 101 -1.76 18.76 -9.38
CA LEU A 101 -2.08 17.62 -10.26
C LEU A 101 -3.37 17.87 -11.08
N ASP A 102 -4.39 18.55 -10.50
CA ASP A 102 -5.59 18.94 -11.23
C ASP A 102 -5.25 19.95 -12.33
N ALA A 103 -4.46 20.98 -12.00
CA ALA A 103 -3.96 21.97 -12.98
C ALA A 103 -3.16 21.30 -14.11
N ALA A 104 -2.39 20.27 -13.80
CA ALA A 104 -1.65 19.45 -14.75
C ALA A 104 -2.50 18.35 -15.44
N GLN A 105 -3.81 18.32 -15.20
CA GLN A 105 -4.76 17.37 -15.83
C GLN A 105 -4.47 15.87 -15.55
N VAL A 106 -3.89 15.53 -14.39
CA VAL A 106 -3.84 14.15 -13.92
C VAL A 106 -5.23 13.79 -13.37
N PRO A 107 -5.97 12.83 -13.93
CA PRO A 107 -7.36 12.59 -13.54
C PRO A 107 -7.50 12.06 -12.10
N GLU A 108 -8.55 12.50 -11.39
CA GLU A 108 -8.89 11.95 -10.05
C GLU A 108 -9.07 10.42 -10.07
N SER A 109 -9.63 9.89 -11.17
CA SER A 109 -9.84 8.45 -11.36
C SER A 109 -8.55 7.64 -11.53
N ARG A 110 -7.41 8.31 -11.63
CA ARG A 110 -6.09 7.68 -11.81
C ARG A 110 -5.14 7.91 -10.66
N ARG A 111 -5.64 8.35 -9.51
CA ARG A 111 -4.82 8.55 -8.31
C ARG A 111 -5.49 8.00 -7.06
N VAL A 112 -4.69 7.47 -6.14
CA VAL A 112 -5.13 7.02 -4.81
C VAL A 112 -4.25 7.65 -3.74
N LEU A 113 -4.80 7.82 -2.53
CA LEU A 113 -4.04 8.42 -1.44
C LEU A 113 -3.65 7.37 -0.40
N ALA A 114 -2.43 7.43 0.11
CA ALA A 114 -2.08 6.76 1.35
C ALA A 114 -2.85 7.40 2.50
N ALA A 115 -3.71 6.65 3.16
CA ALA A 115 -4.63 7.19 4.15
C ALA A 115 -4.88 6.20 5.28
N LEU A 116 -4.54 6.59 6.51
CA LEU A 116 -4.84 5.83 7.72
C LEU A 116 -5.99 6.48 8.52
N GLY A 117 -5.89 7.80 8.74
CA GLY A 117 -6.85 8.53 9.55
C GLY A 117 -8.06 9.02 8.75
N PRO A 118 -9.19 9.28 9.44
CA PRO A 118 -10.47 9.62 8.80
C PRO A 118 -10.40 10.90 7.95
N LYS A 119 -9.55 11.86 8.30
CA LYS A 119 -9.41 13.12 7.56
C LYS A 119 -8.82 12.91 6.15
N VAL A 120 -7.81 12.05 6.01
CA VAL A 120 -7.21 11.76 4.71
C VAL A 120 -8.06 10.75 3.94
N LEU A 121 -8.74 9.81 4.61
CA LEU A 121 -9.75 8.95 3.98
C LEU A 121 -10.88 9.78 3.36
N LYS A 122 -11.37 10.81 4.05
CA LYS A 122 -12.37 11.73 3.48
C LYS A 122 -11.82 12.49 2.27
N LEU A 123 -10.58 12.98 2.34
CA LEU A 123 -9.93 13.63 1.20
C LEU A 123 -9.79 12.67 0.01
N SER A 124 -9.48 11.40 0.27
CA SER A 124 -9.42 10.35 -0.76
C SER A 124 -10.78 10.15 -1.44
N ALA A 125 -11.86 10.17 -0.67
CA ALA A 125 -13.22 10.08 -1.21
C ALA A 125 -13.57 11.28 -2.11
N ASP A 126 -13.13 12.48 -1.73
CA ASP A 126 -13.49 13.72 -2.41
C ASP A 126 -12.61 14.03 -3.64
N ARG A 127 -11.32 13.61 -3.63
CA ARG A 127 -10.30 14.11 -4.58
C ARG A 127 -9.48 13.02 -5.28
N ALA A 128 -9.83 11.73 -5.11
CA ALA A 128 -9.11 10.62 -5.71
C ALA A 128 -10.03 9.45 -6.11
N ALA A 129 -9.50 8.47 -6.81
CA ALA A 129 -10.19 7.20 -7.07
C ALA A 129 -10.46 6.42 -5.77
N GLY A 130 -9.66 6.66 -4.73
CA GLY A 130 -9.78 5.96 -3.46
C GLY A 130 -8.54 6.05 -2.59
N ALA A 131 -8.35 5.04 -1.73
CA ALA A 131 -7.30 4.99 -0.74
C ALA A 131 -6.48 3.69 -0.80
N HIS A 132 -5.19 3.82 -0.47
CA HIS A 132 -4.26 2.72 -0.23
C HIS A 132 -3.72 2.80 1.20
N PRO A 133 -4.48 2.31 2.20
CA PRO A 133 -3.99 2.19 3.57
C PRO A 133 -2.85 1.19 3.64
N TYR A 134 -1.83 1.49 4.44
CA TYR A 134 -0.67 0.62 4.58
C TYR A 134 -0.54 0.13 6.03
N LEU A 135 -0.19 -1.15 6.20
CA LEU A 135 -0.01 -1.78 7.51
C LEU A 135 -1.26 -1.62 8.39
N THR A 136 -2.37 -2.21 7.96
CA THR A 136 -3.67 -2.09 8.65
C THR A 136 -4.33 -3.45 8.87
N THR A 137 -5.42 -3.43 9.63
CA THR A 137 -6.25 -4.62 9.95
C THR A 137 -7.57 -4.60 9.18
N PRO A 138 -8.31 -5.73 9.11
CA PRO A 138 -9.66 -5.75 8.53
C PRO A 138 -10.64 -4.79 9.21
N GLU A 139 -10.49 -4.53 10.52
CA GLU A 139 -11.32 -3.56 11.25
C GLU A 139 -11.10 -2.15 10.72
N HIS A 140 -9.84 -1.77 10.47
CA HIS A 140 -9.54 -0.49 9.79
C HIS A 140 -10.14 -0.45 8.38
N THR A 141 -10.12 -1.55 7.65
CA THR A 141 -10.72 -1.63 6.31
C THR A 141 -12.23 -1.36 6.36
N ALA A 142 -12.93 -1.91 7.34
CA ALA A 142 -14.37 -1.65 7.53
C ALA A 142 -14.63 -0.15 7.81
N GLU A 143 -13.88 0.46 8.74
CA GLU A 143 -13.98 1.90 9.02
C GLU A 143 -13.65 2.76 7.79
N ALA A 144 -12.61 2.39 7.05
CA ALA A 144 -12.19 3.10 5.84
C ALA A 144 -13.28 3.02 4.75
N ARG A 145 -13.94 1.87 4.60
CA ARG A 145 -15.05 1.70 3.66
C ARG A 145 -16.24 2.59 4.00
N GLU A 146 -16.58 2.71 5.27
CA GLU A 146 -17.66 3.61 5.71
C GLU A 146 -17.38 5.07 5.34
N ILE A 147 -16.13 5.52 5.50
CA ILE A 147 -15.72 6.90 5.19
C ILE A 147 -15.61 7.14 3.68
N LEU A 148 -15.05 6.19 2.93
CA LEU A 148 -14.85 6.31 1.48
C LEU A 148 -16.16 6.19 0.70
N GLY A 149 -17.14 5.47 1.24
CA GLY A 149 -18.36 5.10 0.51
C GLY A 149 -18.13 3.95 -0.48
N PRO A 150 -19.19 3.46 -1.14
CA PRO A 150 -19.17 2.19 -1.87
C PRO A 150 -18.49 2.26 -3.27
N SER A 151 -18.28 3.46 -3.81
CA SER A 151 -17.80 3.64 -5.20
C SER A 151 -16.32 3.91 -5.34
N LYS A 152 -15.60 4.05 -4.24
CA LYS A 152 -14.18 4.39 -4.23
C LYS A 152 -13.32 3.16 -4.01
N ILE A 153 -12.16 3.11 -4.65
CA ILE A 153 -11.19 2.03 -4.48
C ILE A 153 -10.67 2.03 -3.04
N LEU A 154 -10.72 0.88 -2.39
CA LEU A 154 -10.09 0.64 -1.11
C LEU A 154 -9.12 -0.54 -1.25
N ALA A 155 -7.83 -0.23 -1.24
CA ALA A 155 -6.74 -1.18 -1.49
C ALA A 155 -5.76 -1.22 -0.31
N PRO A 156 -6.10 -1.83 0.85
CA PRO A 156 -5.16 -1.96 1.95
C PRO A 156 -3.97 -2.84 1.60
N GLU A 157 -2.81 -2.55 2.19
CA GLU A 157 -1.66 -3.45 2.18
C GLU A 157 -1.71 -4.39 3.37
N HIS A 158 -1.29 -5.65 3.17
CA HIS A 158 -1.09 -6.63 4.23
C HIS A 158 0.19 -7.44 4.03
N LYS A 159 1.00 -7.58 5.10
CA LYS A 159 2.23 -8.36 5.10
C LYS A 159 1.94 -9.84 5.24
N VAL A 160 2.71 -10.68 4.54
CA VAL A 160 2.55 -12.12 4.60
C VAL A 160 3.88 -12.85 4.81
N VAL A 161 3.84 -13.94 5.59
CA VAL A 161 4.98 -14.84 5.84
C VAL A 161 4.55 -16.29 5.64
N LEU A 162 5.08 -16.95 4.63
CA LEU A 162 4.78 -18.37 4.35
C LEU A 162 5.62 -19.28 5.28
N GLU A 163 5.25 -19.30 6.55
CA GLU A 163 5.87 -20.10 7.62
C GLU A 163 4.80 -20.53 8.62
N THR A 164 4.76 -21.81 8.96
CA THR A 164 3.74 -22.40 9.82
C THR A 164 4.09 -22.39 11.31
N ASP A 165 5.37 -22.24 11.66
CA ASP A 165 5.79 -22.05 13.05
C ASP A 165 5.54 -20.59 13.46
N PRO A 166 4.65 -20.32 14.44
CA PRO A 166 4.31 -18.94 14.82
C PRO A 166 5.51 -18.14 15.33
N GLY A 167 6.44 -18.79 16.05
CA GLY A 167 7.64 -18.12 16.59
C GLY A 167 8.55 -17.64 15.48
N LYS A 168 8.81 -18.49 14.47
CA LYS A 168 9.60 -18.14 13.30
C LYS A 168 8.91 -17.09 12.44
N ALA A 169 7.62 -17.23 12.20
CA ALA A 169 6.83 -16.29 11.41
C ALA A 169 6.86 -14.89 12.03
N ARG A 170 6.65 -14.76 13.33
CA ARG A 170 6.75 -13.49 14.05
C ARG A 170 8.17 -12.93 14.03
N ALA A 171 9.20 -13.78 14.15
CA ALA A 171 10.59 -13.34 14.05
C ALA A 171 10.91 -12.73 12.67
N ILE A 172 10.32 -13.24 11.59
CA ILE A 172 10.42 -12.68 10.24
C ILE A 172 9.59 -11.39 10.11
N GLY A 173 8.36 -11.39 10.61
CA GLY A 173 7.41 -10.29 10.44
C GLY A 173 7.71 -9.06 11.29
N ARG A 174 8.12 -9.26 12.56
CA ARG A 174 8.31 -8.19 13.54
C ARG A 174 9.22 -7.06 13.09
N PRO A 175 10.42 -7.30 12.53
CA PRO A 175 11.28 -6.21 12.07
C PRO A 175 10.63 -5.30 11.04
N ALA A 176 9.82 -5.87 10.13
CA ALA A 176 9.14 -5.13 9.07
C ALA A 176 7.90 -4.36 9.57
N VAL A 177 7.36 -4.71 10.74
CA VAL A 177 6.30 -3.98 11.43
C VAL A 177 6.91 -2.92 12.36
N ALA A 178 7.91 -3.30 13.15
CA ALA A 178 8.54 -2.42 14.13
C ALA A 178 9.23 -1.23 13.46
N ASN A 179 10.04 -1.49 12.44
CA ASN A 179 10.88 -0.48 11.81
C ASN A 179 10.40 -0.12 10.37
N PRO A 180 10.03 1.14 10.15
CA PRO A 180 9.97 2.23 11.14
C PRO A 180 8.61 2.37 11.86
N TYR A 181 7.59 1.58 11.53
CA TYR A 181 6.17 1.90 11.68
C TYR A 181 5.69 2.04 13.14
N LEU A 182 6.14 1.18 14.05
CA LEU A 182 5.77 1.31 15.48
C LEU A 182 6.49 2.48 16.20
N HIS A 183 7.39 3.17 15.48
CA HIS A 183 8.01 4.43 15.95
C HIS A 183 7.40 5.67 15.29
N LEU A 184 6.42 5.49 14.39
CA LEU A 184 5.75 6.56 13.66
C LEU A 184 4.39 6.86 14.29
N ARG A 185 4.20 8.08 14.75
CA ARG A 185 3.01 8.51 15.51
C ARG A 185 1.68 8.24 14.78
N ASN A 186 1.63 8.40 13.48
CA ASN A 186 0.41 8.13 12.72
C ASN A 186 0.00 6.66 12.76
N TYR A 187 0.96 5.71 12.80
CA TYR A 187 0.68 4.28 12.93
C TYR A 187 0.29 3.90 14.36
N THR A 188 1.05 4.36 15.36
CA THR A 188 0.73 4.06 16.76
C THR A 188 -0.63 4.62 17.16
N THR A 189 -0.95 5.88 16.80
CA THR A 189 -2.28 6.46 17.02
C THR A 189 -3.39 5.69 16.28
N ASN A 190 -3.12 5.17 15.08
CA ASN A 190 -4.09 4.35 14.36
C ASN A 190 -4.33 3.02 15.06
N LEU A 191 -3.28 2.35 15.55
CA LEU A 191 -3.38 1.10 16.31
C LEU A 191 -4.11 1.31 17.64
N GLU A 192 -3.82 2.40 18.37
CA GLU A 192 -4.54 2.76 19.59
C GLU A 192 -6.04 2.95 19.33
N ARG A 193 -6.39 3.62 18.23
CA ARG A 193 -7.79 3.80 17.81
C ARG A 193 -8.47 2.46 17.48
N LEU A 194 -7.72 1.47 17.00
CA LEU A 194 -8.18 0.12 16.73
C LEU A 194 -8.17 -0.79 17.99
N GLY A 195 -7.88 -0.24 19.17
CA GLY A 195 -7.98 -0.94 20.45
C GLY A 195 -6.73 -1.70 20.89
N PHE A 196 -5.56 -1.36 20.34
CA PHE A 196 -4.29 -1.82 20.88
C PHE A 196 -3.81 -0.87 21.98
N ALA A 197 -3.43 -1.43 23.11
CA ALA A 197 -2.91 -0.64 24.23
C ALA A 197 -1.48 -0.14 23.94
N PRO A 198 -1.05 1.02 24.50
CA PRO A 198 0.29 1.56 24.25
C PRO A 198 1.43 0.59 24.64
N ASP A 199 1.26 -0.22 25.68
CA ASP A 199 2.23 -1.23 26.09
C ASP A 199 2.30 -2.44 25.14
N GLU A 200 1.23 -2.74 24.41
CA GLU A 200 1.23 -3.75 23.35
C GLU A 200 2.02 -3.29 22.13
N ILE A 201 1.99 -1.97 21.82
CA ILE A 201 2.66 -1.36 20.68
C ILE A 201 4.16 -1.11 20.99
N ALA A 202 4.48 -0.82 22.25
CA ALA A 202 5.83 -0.55 22.70
C ALA A 202 6.79 -1.74 22.46
N ASN A 203 8.10 -1.48 22.47
CA ASN A 203 9.16 -2.48 22.38
C ASN A 203 9.00 -3.40 21.16
N ASP A 204 8.81 -2.79 19.98
CA ASP A 204 8.64 -3.46 18.69
C ASP A 204 7.33 -4.27 18.55
N GLY A 205 6.36 -3.98 19.39
CA GLY A 205 5.05 -4.61 19.40
C GLY A 205 5.04 -6.00 20.06
N ASN A 206 4.01 -6.32 20.78
CA ASN A 206 3.80 -7.68 21.29
C ASN A 206 3.30 -8.62 20.18
N ASP A 207 3.14 -9.90 20.48
CA ASP A 207 2.70 -10.91 19.53
C ASP A 207 1.30 -10.62 18.97
N ARG A 208 0.39 -10.04 19.75
CA ARG A 208 -0.96 -9.66 19.30
C ARG A 208 -0.91 -8.60 18.20
N VAL A 209 -0.03 -7.59 18.33
CA VAL A 209 0.17 -6.56 17.31
C VAL A 209 0.73 -7.17 16.03
N ILE A 210 1.74 -8.03 16.16
CA ILE A 210 2.33 -8.69 14.99
C ILE A 210 1.33 -9.60 14.29
N ASP A 211 0.57 -10.42 15.02
CA ASP A 211 -0.44 -11.32 14.46
C ASP A 211 -1.59 -10.58 13.78
N ALA A 212 -1.88 -9.35 14.20
CA ALA A 212 -2.88 -8.52 13.54
C ALA A 212 -2.42 -7.94 12.20
N LEU A 213 -1.11 -7.64 12.07
CA LEU A 213 -0.53 -6.92 10.95
C LEU A 213 0.25 -7.80 9.95
N VAL A 214 0.48 -9.07 10.31
CA VAL A 214 1.21 -10.04 9.48
C VAL A 214 0.42 -11.33 9.42
N ALA A 215 -0.06 -11.69 8.23
CA ALA A 215 -0.67 -13.00 8.01
C ALA A 215 0.43 -14.04 7.79
N TYR A 216 0.39 -15.13 8.54
CA TYR A 216 1.37 -16.21 8.39
C TYR A 216 0.73 -17.60 8.48
N GLY A 217 1.49 -18.62 8.11
CA GLY A 217 1.06 -20.00 8.12
C GLY A 217 1.14 -20.66 6.75
N THR A 218 0.17 -21.52 6.47
CA THR A 218 -0.02 -22.13 5.14
C THR A 218 -0.54 -21.08 4.13
N ALA A 219 -0.34 -21.30 2.84
CA ALA A 219 -0.92 -20.43 1.81
C ALA A 219 -2.43 -20.25 1.98
N ARG A 220 -3.14 -21.31 2.39
CA ARG A 220 -4.58 -21.25 2.64
C ARG A 220 -4.93 -20.36 3.82
N SER A 221 -4.25 -20.50 4.98
CA SER A 221 -4.54 -19.65 6.14
C SER A 221 -4.22 -18.17 5.87
N ILE A 222 -3.16 -17.90 5.11
CA ILE A 222 -2.84 -16.55 4.66
C ILE A 222 -3.93 -16.02 3.72
N ALA A 223 -4.35 -16.81 2.73
CA ALA A 223 -5.42 -16.42 1.80
C ALA A 223 -6.74 -16.13 2.54
N ASP A 224 -7.08 -16.93 3.54
CA ASP A 224 -8.28 -16.72 4.36
C ASP A 224 -8.18 -15.40 5.13
N ARG A 225 -7.02 -15.06 5.72
CA ARG A 225 -6.78 -13.78 6.38
C ARG A 225 -6.90 -12.59 5.42
N LEU A 226 -6.38 -12.70 4.19
CA LEU A 226 -6.51 -11.67 3.16
C LEU A 226 -7.98 -11.46 2.74
N ARG A 227 -8.77 -12.53 2.69
CA ARG A 227 -10.22 -12.47 2.41
C ARG A 227 -11.01 -11.71 3.47
N GLU A 228 -10.53 -11.64 4.71
CA GLU A 228 -11.16 -10.81 5.75
C GLU A 228 -11.17 -9.33 5.37
N HIS A 229 -10.12 -8.80 4.72
CA HIS A 229 -10.13 -7.44 4.17
C HIS A 229 -11.19 -7.27 3.06
N ILE A 230 -11.34 -8.27 2.19
CA ILE A 230 -12.38 -8.23 1.14
C ILE A 230 -13.77 -8.24 1.79
N ALA A 231 -14.00 -9.11 2.78
CA ALA A 231 -15.25 -9.15 3.54
C ALA A 231 -15.54 -7.85 4.30
N ALA A 232 -14.48 -7.15 4.74
CA ALA A 232 -14.55 -5.83 5.37
C ALA A 232 -14.75 -4.67 4.38
N GLY A 233 -14.83 -4.97 3.08
CA GLY A 233 -15.14 -3.99 2.04
C GLY A 233 -13.95 -3.50 1.21
N ALA A 234 -12.79 -4.13 1.27
CA ALA A 234 -11.71 -3.85 0.32
C ALA A 234 -12.08 -4.35 -1.08
N ASP A 235 -11.70 -3.59 -2.11
CA ASP A 235 -11.82 -4.01 -3.52
C ASP A 235 -10.59 -4.80 -3.96
N HIS A 236 -9.47 -4.59 -3.27
CA HIS A 236 -8.17 -5.13 -3.59
C HIS A 236 -7.34 -5.21 -2.30
N VAL A 237 -6.44 -6.20 -2.19
CA VAL A 237 -5.46 -6.28 -1.10
C VAL A 237 -4.06 -6.34 -1.70
N ALA A 238 -3.23 -5.36 -1.37
CA ALA A 238 -1.82 -5.37 -1.75
C ALA A 238 -1.05 -6.29 -0.81
N ILE A 239 -0.36 -7.29 -1.37
CA ILE A 239 0.34 -8.32 -0.60
C ILE A 239 1.84 -8.02 -0.58
N GLN A 240 2.43 -7.92 0.61
CA GLN A 240 3.88 -7.81 0.76
C GLN A 240 4.46 -9.08 1.38
N ALA A 241 5.11 -9.89 0.57
CA ALA A 241 5.81 -11.08 1.05
C ALA A 241 7.07 -10.72 1.83
N LEU A 242 7.29 -11.39 2.97
CA LEU A 242 8.44 -11.23 3.84
C LEU A 242 9.26 -12.53 3.93
N PRO A 243 10.60 -12.46 4.15
CA PRO A 243 11.38 -11.22 4.31
C PRO A 243 11.50 -10.43 3.00
N ALA A 244 11.61 -9.10 3.10
CA ALA A 244 11.59 -8.21 1.93
C ALA A 244 12.84 -8.31 1.02
N ASP A 245 13.94 -8.83 1.54
CA ASP A 245 15.22 -9.09 0.84
C ASP A 245 15.28 -10.50 0.24
N GLY A 246 14.27 -11.34 0.48
CA GLY A 246 14.15 -12.68 -0.10
C GLY A 246 13.57 -12.69 -1.51
N ASP A 247 13.60 -13.86 -2.15
CA ASP A 247 12.85 -14.07 -3.39
C ASP A 247 11.37 -14.34 -3.05
N PRO A 248 10.44 -13.43 -3.41
CA PRO A 248 9.03 -13.57 -3.03
C PRO A 248 8.24 -14.54 -3.92
N ILE A 249 8.86 -15.06 -5.03
CA ILE A 249 8.10 -15.76 -6.07
C ILE A 249 7.41 -17.01 -5.54
N ALA A 250 8.11 -17.81 -4.73
CA ALA A 250 7.52 -19.04 -4.16
C ALA A 250 6.31 -18.73 -3.26
N THR A 251 6.34 -17.62 -2.52
CA THR A 251 5.19 -17.16 -1.73
C THR A 251 4.03 -16.74 -2.63
N TYR A 252 4.29 -15.98 -3.69
CA TYR A 252 3.26 -15.54 -4.62
C TYR A 252 2.66 -16.70 -5.41
N GLU A 253 3.45 -17.69 -5.82
CA GLU A 253 2.96 -18.92 -6.47
C GLU A 253 2.00 -19.70 -5.55
N ALA A 254 2.41 -19.93 -4.30
CA ALA A 254 1.59 -20.61 -3.33
C ALA A 254 0.27 -19.87 -3.03
N LEU A 255 0.32 -18.54 -2.92
CA LEU A 255 -0.85 -17.71 -2.68
C LEU A 255 -1.76 -17.63 -3.91
N ALA A 256 -1.22 -17.48 -5.12
CA ALA A 256 -2.00 -17.47 -6.35
C ALA A 256 -2.81 -18.75 -6.52
N ALA A 257 -2.23 -19.89 -6.18
CA ALA A 257 -2.92 -21.19 -6.19
C ALA A 257 -4.11 -21.26 -5.22
N GLU A 258 -4.16 -20.46 -4.17
CA GLU A 258 -5.29 -20.41 -3.22
C GLU A 258 -6.26 -19.26 -3.51
N LEU A 259 -5.79 -18.15 -4.09
CA LEU A 259 -6.58 -16.93 -4.31
C LEU A 259 -7.37 -16.95 -5.62
N PHE A 260 -6.84 -17.61 -6.67
CA PHE A 260 -7.36 -17.54 -8.04
C PHE A 260 -7.92 -18.88 -8.55
N ARG A 261 -8.35 -19.74 -7.63
CA ARG A 261 -9.06 -21.00 -7.94
C ARG A 261 -10.52 -20.76 -8.31
#